data_c520bdcca160dd4d8c7782219cd56e25
#
_entry.id   c520bdcca160dd4d8c7782219cd56e25
#
_cell.length_a   1.000
_cell.length_b   1.000
_cell.length_c   1.000
_cell.angle_alpha   90.00
_cell.angle_beta   90.00
_cell.angle_gamma   90.00
#
_symmetry.space_group_name_H-M   'P 1'
#
loop_
_entity.id
_entity.type
_entity.pdbx_description
1 polymer ?
#
loop_
_entity_poly.entity_id
_entity_poly.type
_entity_poly.pdbx_seq_one_letter_code
_entity_poly.pdbx_strand_id
1 'polypeptide(L)'
;MKSTDRANAEIQDRLTRTTPPMDVAIAEKLLLEVKEVMDRLGVQFFLRQGTCLGAIRDNAFIPWDDDLDLGVILGVNGFAEQSIEPLLGAFRESGYYVRSGSSDSLIYATLLKDNIRVDMLFHRVIDKQIYHWPGIWFPVTLFNQLKEINFIGETFLVPNPPEEYLRIKYGPDWRTPKRFGYAKDVVDNVPAEHISGFLERTKRSIAGFFYPGNVTRLKVLDNDGSPVDRANIRIVGLGSFKTNKQGYAKLYLKTKGYSSSIASGISDEVGDICSIVVSYGNHEEVLYEEILTPNRSYVYQPDPAQTEGRIFVLSKLDLP
;
A
#
# COMPACT_ATOMS: atom_id res chain seq x y z
N MET A 1 25.39 9.56 3.11
CA MET A 1 24.82 8.21 3.31
C MET A 1 25.98 7.22 3.38
N LYS A 2 26.09 6.42 4.45
CA LYS A 2 27.14 5.40 4.57
C LYS A 2 26.93 4.37 3.44
N SER A 3 27.99 3.71 2.96
CA SER A 3 27.90 2.72 1.86
C SER A 3 26.90 1.58 2.17
N THR A 4 26.82 1.18 3.43
CA THR A 4 25.88 0.17 3.93
C THR A 4 24.41 0.62 3.80
N ASP A 5 24.11 1.90 4.08
CA ASP A 5 22.74 2.44 3.95
C ASP A 5 22.27 2.46 2.51
N ARG A 6 23.18 2.75 1.58
CA ARG A 6 22.88 2.69 0.13
C ARG A 6 22.57 1.27 -0.32
N ALA A 7 23.38 0.29 0.10
CA ALA A 7 23.14 -1.12 -0.23
C ALA A 7 21.79 -1.61 0.35
N ASN A 8 21.47 -1.27 1.59
CA ASN A 8 20.18 -1.62 2.20
C ASN A 8 19.00 -0.95 1.47
N ALA A 9 19.17 0.30 1.03
CA ALA A 9 18.15 0.98 0.23
C ALA A 9 17.88 0.25 -1.09
N GLU A 10 18.94 -0.16 -1.80
CA GLU A 10 18.84 -0.90 -3.06
C GLU A 10 18.18 -2.29 -2.85
N ILE A 11 18.50 -2.96 -1.73
CA ILE A 11 17.85 -4.23 -1.36
C ILE A 11 16.36 -4.01 -1.10
N GLN A 12 16.01 -3.02 -0.29
CA GLN A 12 14.62 -2.71 0.02
C GLN A 12 13.81 -2.38 -1.25
N ASP A 13 14.35 -1.55 -2.15
CA ASP A 13 13.71 -1.21 -3.42
C ASP A 13 13.49 -2.44 -4.31
N ARG A 14 14.47 -3.35 -4.34
CA ARG A 14 14.33 -4.61 -5.05
C ARG A 14 13.24 -5.48 -4.46
N LEU A 15 13.24 -5.71 -3.14
CA LEU A 15 12.23 -6.52 -2.47
C LEU A 15 10.82 -5.96 -2.67
N THR A 16 10.65 -4.64 -2.59
CA THR A 16 9.36 -3.99 -2.85
C THR A 16 8.88 -4.21 -4.29
N ARG A 17 9.78 -4.24 -5.27
CA ARG A 17 9.40 -4.42 -6.68
C ARG A 17 9.16 -5.87 -7.08
N THR A 18 9.86 -6.82 -6.44
CA THR A 18 9.85 -8.23 -6.83
C THR A 18 9.01 -9.09 -5.92
N THR A 19 8.62 -8.58 -4.76
CA THR A 19 7.79 -9.25 -3.73
C THR A 19 8.07 -10.75 -3.60
N PRO A 20 9.34 -11.15 -3.39
CA PRO A 20 9.67 -12.56 -3.24
C PRO A 20 9.10 -13.07 -1.92
N PRO A 21 8.61 -14.32 -1.86
CA PRO A 21 8.20 -14.91 -0.59
C PRO A 21 9.29 -14.80 0.48
N MET A 22 8.89 -14.38 1.69
CA MET A 22 9.82 -14.30 2.81
C MET A 22 10.25 -15.69 3.31
N ASP A 23 11.46 -15.77 3.86
CA ASP A 23 11.88 -16.95 4.61
C ASP A 23 11.14 -16.99 5.95
N VAL A 24 10.31 -18.02 6.15
CA VAL A 24 9.43 -18.14 7.32
C VAL A 24 10.21 -18.20 8.62
N ALA A 25 11.33 -18.93 8.68
CA ALA A 25 12.11 -19.07 9.90
C ALA A 25 12.79 -17.74 10.30
N ILE A 26 13.23 -16.96 9.31
CA ILE A 26 13.76 -15.61 9.54
C ILE A 26 12.63 -14.68 9.95
N ALA A 27 11.47 -14.74 9.29
CA ALA A 27 10.30 -13.91 9.61
C ALA A 27 9.81 -14.14 11.06
N GLU A 28 9.73 -15.40 11.52
CA GLU A 28 9.41 -15.74 12.92
C GLU A 28 10.38 -15.06 13.89
N LYS A 29 11.68 -15.25 13.67
CA LYS A 29 12.73 -14.64 14.51
C LYS A 29 12.60 -13.11 14.53
N LEU A 30 12.39 -12.47 13.38
CA LEU A 30 12.29 -11.02 13.31
C LEU A 30 11.01 -10.49 13.94
N LEU A 31 9.87 -11.19 13.81
CA LEU A 31 8.63 -10.78 14.47
C LEU A 31 8.76 -10.84 16.00
N LEU A 32 9.45 -11.86 16.54
CA LEU A 32 9.76 -11.96 17.97
C LEU A 32 10.71 -10.84 18.43
N GLU A 33 11.75 -10.54 17.66
CA GLU A 33 12.67 -9.44 17.94
C GLU A 33 11.97 -8.08 17.91
N VAL A 34 11.09 -7.85 16.95
CA VAL A 34 10.26 -6.64 16.89
C VAL A 34 9.37 -6.55 18.13
N LYS A 35 8.71 -7.65 18.52
CA LYS A 35 7.90 -7.71 19.72
C LYS A 35 8.70 -7.34 20.97
N GLU A 36 9.91 -7.88 21.12
CA GLU A 36 10.79 -7.56 22.25
C GLU A 36 11.14 -6.06 22.31
N VAL A 37 11.45 -5.44 21.18
CA VAL A 37 11.73 -3.99 21.11
C VAL A 37 10.49 -3.19 21.49
N MET A 38 9.32 -3.54 20.96
CA MET A 38 8.05 -2.86 21.24
C MET A 38 7.65 -2.97 22.70
N ASP A 39 7.71 -4.20 23.28
CA ASP A 39 7.38 -4.48 24.67
C ASP A 39 8.30 -3.72 25.64
N ARG A 40 9.61 -3.71 25.38
CA ARG A 40 10.60 -2.95 26.16
C ARG A 40 10.31 -1.47 26.21
N LEU A 41 9.77 -0.90 25.13
CA LEU A 41 9.43 0.51 25.03
C LEU A 41 7.98 0.82 25.45
N GLY A 42 7.20 -0.21 25.82
CA GLY A 42 5.80 -0.07 26.20
C GLY A 42 4.90 0.35 25.04
N VAL A 43 5.26 -0.02 23.80
CA VAL A 43 4.50 0.34 22.61
C VAL A 43 3.57 -0.81 22.22
N GLN A 44 2.27 -0.56 22.33
CA GLN A 44 1.26 -1.53 21.87
C GLN A 44 1.16 -1.51 20.35
N PHE A 45 1.26 -2.68 19.73
CA PHE A 45 1.09 -2.88 18.29
C PHE A 45 0.16 -4.07 18.02
N PHE A 46 -0.30 -4.19 16.79
CA PHE A 46 -1.13 -5.31 16.35
C PHE A 46 -0.68 -5.83 14.99
N LEU A 47 -0.93 -7.13 14.76
CA LEU A 47 -0.75 -7.74 13.45
C LEU A 47 -1.83 -7.23 12.51
N ARG A 48 -1.45 -6.88 11.29
CA ARG A 48 -2.36 -6.36 10.27
C ARG A 48 -2.19 -7.10 8.95
N GLN A 49 -3.04 -6.82 7.98
CA GLN A 49 -3.00 -7.34 6.60
C GLN A 49 -2.59 -8.81 6.48
N GLY A 50 -1.56 -9.13 5.68
CA GLY A 50 -1.08 -10.48 5.40
C GLY A 50 -0.69 -11.24 6.67
N THR A 51 0.05 -10.60 7.57
CA THR A 51 0.47 -11.21 8.85
C THR A 51 -0.73 -11.55 9.75
N CYS A 52 -1.72 -10.65 9.86
CA CYS A 52 -2.96 -10.94 10.59
C CYS A 52 -3.79 -12.03 9.90
N LEU A 53 -3.88 -11.99 8.57
CA LEU A 53 -4.63 -12.99 7.79
C LEU A 53 -4.06 -14.40 8.01
N GLY A 54 -2.74 -14.55 7.89
CA GLY A 54 -2.07 -15.84 8.12
C GLY A 54 -2.24 -16.34 9.55
N ALA A 55 -2.04 -15.44 10.54
CA ALA A 55 -2.21 -15.79 11.96
C ALA A 55 -3.63 -16.26 12.30
N ILE A 56 -4.67 -15.62 11.74
CA ILE A 56 -6.07 -15.95 12.05
C ILE A 56 -6.60 -17.11 11.21
N ARG A 57 -6.25 -17.17 9.92
CA ARG A 57 -6.78 -18.18 9.00
C ARG A 57 -6.05 -19.52 9.14
N ASP A 58 -4.72 -19.46 9.16
CA ASP A 58 -3.86 -20.63 9.00
C ASP A 58 -3.06 -20.96 10.28
N ASN A 59 -3.06 -20.06 11.27
CA ASN A 59 -2.15 -20.07 12.42
C ASN A 59 -0.67 -20.21 11.99
N ALA A 60 -0.33 -19.62 10.86
CA ALA A 60 0.98 -19.66 10.22
C ALA A 60 1.16 -18.41 9.34
N PHE A 61 2.38 -18.11 8.93
CA PHE A 61 2.60 -17.14 7.86
C PHE A 61 2.06 -17.66 6.52
N ILE A 62 1.59 -16.77 5.68
CA ILE A 62 1.16 -17.10 4.32
C ILE A 62 2.41 -17.49 3.51
N PRO A 63 2.46 -18.68 2.86
CA PRO A 63 3.70 -19.18 2.23
C PRO A 63 4.26 -18.32 1.09
N TRP A 64 3.45 -17.42 0.55
CA TRP A 64 3.84 -16.52 -0.55
C TRP A 64 3.82 -15.04 -0.15
N ASP A 65 3.69 -14.75 1.16
CA ASP A 65 3.78 -13.38 1.69
C ASP A 65 5.23 -12.89 1.65
N ASP A 66 5.43 -11.61 1.46
CA ASP A 66 6.76 -11.02 1.19
C ASP A 66 7.25 -10.08 2.31
N ASP A 67 6.40 -9.80 3.30
CA ASP A 67 6.73 -8.93 4.44
C ASP A 67 5.94 -9.26 5.71
N LEU A 68 6.27 -8.52 6.78
CA LEU A 68 5.55 -8.53 8.05
C LEU A 68 4.80 -7.20 8.21
N ASP A 69 3.51 -7.28 8.38
CA ASP A 69 2.61 -6.14 8.49
C ASP A 69 2.22 -5.84 9.95
N LEU A 70 2.61 -4.69 10.48
CA LEU A 70 2.32 -4.26 11.85
C LEU A 70 1.63 -2.90 11.88
N GLY A 71 0.78 -2.69 12.88
CA GLY A 71 0.05 -1.45 13.07
C GLY A 71 0.12 -0.91 14.49
N VAL A 72 0.15 0.41 14.62
CA VAL A 72 0.07 1.16 15.87
C VAL A 72 -0.98 2.24 15.72
N ILE A 73 -1.82 2.46 16.72
CA ILE A 73 -2.81 3.55 16.72
C ILE A 73 -2.25 4.72 17.53
N LEU A 74 -2.12 5.87 16.89
CA LEU A 74 -1.66 7.09 17.56
C LEU A 74 -2.75 7.61 18.53
N GLY A 75 -2.31 8.06 19.70
CA GLY A 75 -3.18 8.56 20.76
C GLY A 75 -3.75 7.47 21.66
N VAL A 76 -3.45 6.19 21.41
CA VAL A 76 -3.86 5.08 22.27
C VAL A 76 -2.70 4.71 23.19
N ASN A 77 -3.01 4.41 24.46
CA ASN A 77 -2.04 4.05 25.52
C ASN A 77 -0.84 5.04 25.65
N GLY A 78 -1.08 6.31 25.36
CA GLY A 78 -0.08 7.36 25.49
C GLY A 78 0.97 7.40 24.38
N PHE A 79 0.89 6.53 23.37
CA PHE A 79 1.81 6.58 22.23
C PHE A 79 1.41 7.70 21.27
N ALA A 80 2.26 8.68 21.15
CA ALA A 80 2.02 9.87 20.35
C ALA A 80 3.04 9.98 19.20
N GLU A 81 2.76 10.86 18.25
CA GLU A 81 3.59 11.02 17.05
C GLU A 81 5.05 11.33 17.36
N GLN A 82 5.31 12.13 18.40
CA GLN A 82 6.68 12.44 18.86
C GLN A 82 7.44 11.22 19.40
N SER A 83 6.74 10.13 19.73
CA SER A 83 7.35 8.87 20.20
C SER A 83 7.85 7.98 19.08
N ILE A 84 7.50 8.29 17.82
CA ILE A 84 7.86 7.47 16.67
C ILE A 84 9.37 7.48 16.42
N GLU A 85 10.00 8.65 16.35
CA GLU A 85 11.43 8.71 16.06
C GLU A 85 12.32 8.06 17.12
N PRO A 86 12.06 8.18 18.43
CA PRO A 86 12.72 7.35 19.45
C PRO A 86 12.55 5.84 19.23
N LEU A 87 11.36 5.39 18.87
CA LEU A 87 11.11 3.98 18.54
C LEU A 87 11.92 3.52 17.31
N LEU A 88 11.92 4.32 16.24
CA LEU A 88 12.70 4.01 15.04
C LEU A 88 14.21 4.05 15.31
N GLY A 89 14.66 4.89 16.24
CA GLY A 89 16.03 4.90 16.76
C GLY A 89 16.40 3.57 17.39
N ALA A 90 15.54 3.00 18.25
CA ALA A 90 15.78 1.71 18.88
C ALA A 90 15.86 0.56 17.87
N PHE A 91 15.08 0.60 16.79
CA PHE A 91 15.21 -0.38 15.71
C PHE A 91 16.54 -0.24 14.95
N ARG A 92 17.00 1.01 14.69
CA ARG A 92 18.34 1.21 14.09
C ARG A 92 19.47 0.68 14.99
N GLU A 93 19.35 0.87 16.30
CA GLU A 93 20.28 0.32 17.29
C GLU A 93 20.25 -1.23 17.32
N SER A 94 19.09 -1.83 17.04
CA SER A 94 18.92 -3.29 16.89
C SER A 94 19.34 -3.80 15.51
N GLY A 95 19.96 -2.96 14.68
CA GLY A 95 20.54 -3.33 13.38
C GLY A 95 19.58 -3.33 12.21
N TYR A 96 18.38 -2.74 12.35
CA TYR A 96 17.46 -2.54 11.23
C TYR A 96 17.88 -1.34 10.39
N TYR A 97 17.81 -1.47 9.08
CA TYR A 97 17.73 -0.32 8.20
C TYR A 97 16.30 0.19 8.20
N VAL A 98 16.11 1.51 8.38
CA VAL A 98 14.80 2.10 8.59
C VAL A 98 14.56 3.23 7.60
N ARG A 99 13.50 3.11 6.83
CA ARG A 99 12.90 4.20 6.06
C ARG A 99 11.57 4.60 6.68
N SER A 100 11.24 5.88 6.67
CA SER A 100 9.97 6.37 7.18
C SER A 100 9.46 7.54 6.37
N GLY A 101 8.17 7.78 6.45
CA GLY A 101 7.50 8.92 5.85
C GLY A 101 6.09 9.09 6.40
N SER A 102 5.39 10.13 5.96
CA SER A 102 4.07 10.45 6.49
C SER A 102 3.11 10.97 5.43
N SER A 103 1.82 10.75 5.66
CA SER A 103 0.70 11.35 4.96
C SER A 103 -0.28 11.95 5.95
N ASP A 104 -1.37 12.53 5.48
CA ASP A 104 -2.40 13.11 6.36
C ASP A 104 -3.07 12.06 7.25
N SER A 105 -3.16 10.80 6.80
CA SER A 105 -3.89 9.71 7.48
C SER A 105 -3.00 8.77 8.29
N LEU A 106 -1.71 8.65 7.95
CA LEU A 106 -0.80 7.72 8.62
C LEU A 106 0.66 8.16 8.49
N ILE A 107 1.49 7.61 9.38
CA ILE A 107 2.94 7.62 9.24
C ILE A 107 3.35 6.15 9.02
N TYR A 108 4.34 5.92 8.19
CA TYR A 108 4.85 4.58 7.94
C TYR A 108 6.34 4.49 8.25
N ALA A 109 6.78 3.30 8.60
CA ALA A 109 8.17 2.93 8.62
C ALA A 109 8.32 1.53 8.02
N THR A 110 9.23 1.39 7.06
CA THR A 110 9.68 0.08 6.57
C THR A 110 11.03 -0.22 7.19
N LEU A 111 11.08 -1.29 7.96
CA LEU A 111 12.28 -1.81 8.58
C LEU A 111 12.81 -2.96 7.71
N LEU A 112 14.12 -2.99 7.46
CA LEU A 112 14.76 -4.07 6.70
C LEU A 112 15.86 -4.70 7.54
N LYS A 113 15.79 -6.03 7.71
CA LYS A 113 16.84 -6.84 8.31
C LYS A 113 16.78 -8.24 7.72
N ASP A 114 17.92 -8.86 7.49
CA ASP A 114 18.04 -10.22 6.95
C ASP A 114 17.23 -10.45 5.65
N ASN A 115 17.12 -9.42 4.79
CA ASN A 115 16.31 -9.37 3.55
C ASN A 115 14.81 -9.57 3.76
N ILE A 116 14.29 -9.33 4.94
CA ILE A 116 12.84 -9.28 5.21
C ILE A 116 12.45 -7.86 5.57
N ARG A 117 11.34 -7.42 4.99
CA ARG A 117 10.70 -6.15 5.32
C ARG A 117 9.72 -6.34 6.48
N VAL A 118 9.70 -5.35 7.35
CA VAL A 118 8.65 -5.21 8.36
C VAL A 118 8.01 -3.85 8.13
N ASP A 119 6.78 -3.84 7.66
CA ASP A 119 6.03 -2.63 7.37
C ASP A 119 5.19 -2.23 8.58
N MET A 120 5.63 -1.17 9.25
CA MET A 120 5.00 -0.64 10.45
C MET A 120 4.24 0.64 10.13
N LEU A 121 2.91 0.63 10.34
CA LEU A 121 2.06 1.78 10.09
C LEU A 121 1.52 2.37 11.40
N PHE A 122 1.71 3.67 11.57
CA PHE A 122 1.20 4.46 12.68
C PHE A 122 -0.05 5.22 12.20
N HIS A 123 -1.21 4.73 12.61
CA HIS A 123 -2.50 5.21 12.13
C HIS A 123 -2.99 6.41 12.95
N ARG A 124 -3.35 7.48 12.27
CA ARG A 124 -4.13 8.58 12.84
C ARG A 124 -5.60 8.21 12.86
N VAL A 125 -6.29 8.55 13.94
CA VAL A 125 -7.75 8.43 14.01
C VAL A 125 -8.38 9.69 13.42
N ILE A 126 -9.11 9.54 12.32
CA ILE A 126 -9.80 10.61 11.62
C ILE A 126 -11.28 10.26 11.57
N ASP A 127 -12.15 11.11 12.11
CA ASP A 127 -13.61 10.89 12.13
C ASP A 127 -14.02 9.50 12.67
N LYS A 128 -13.36 9.04 13.73
CA LYS A 128 -13.56 7.70 14.35
C LYS A 128 -13.21 6.53 13.41
N GLN A 129 -12.38 6.77 12.41
CA GLN A 129 -11.89 5.76 11.48
C GLN A 129 -10.38 5.80 11.37
N ILE A 130 -9.78 4.72 10.91
CA ILE A 130 -8.39 4.63 10.51
C ILE A 130 -8.30 4.20 9.05
N TYR A 131 -7.31 4.75 8.36
CA TYR A 131 -7.08 4.48 6.96
C TYR A 131 -6.18 3.26 6.75
N HIS A 132 -6.55 2.39 5.82
CA HIS A 132 -5.71 1.33 5.27
C HIS A 132 -5.67 1.40 3.75
N TRP A 133 -4.48 1.19 3.20
CA TRP A 133 -4.28 1.07 1.76
C TRP A 133 -5.17 -0.04 1.13
N PRO A 134 -5.77 0.13 -0.05
CA PRO A 134 -5.65 1.28 -0.97
C PRO A 134 -6.77 2.33 -0.84
N GLY A 135 -7.53 2.38 0.21
CA GLY A 135 -8.65 3.33 0.38
C GLY A 135 -9.72 2.81 1.31
N ILE A 136 -9.39 1.85 2.17
CA ILE A 136 -10.32 1.26 3.12
C ILE A 136 -10.24 2.03 4.43
N TRP A 137 -11.41 2.43 4.94
CA TRP A 137 -11.56 3.08 6.23
C TRP A 137 -12.20 2.13 7.22
N PHE A 138 -11.47 1.80 8.27
CA PHE A 138 -11.93 0.92 9.32
C PHE A 138 -12.48 1.73 10.50
N PRO A 139 -13.61 1.32 11.10
CA PRO A 139 -14.08 1.95 12.33
C PRO A 139 -13.05 1.72 13.45
N VAL A 140 -12.73 2.77 14.19
CA VAL A 140 -11.75 2.70 15.29
C VAL A 140 -12.18 1.72 16.40
N THR A 141 -13.46 1.38 16.46
CA THR A 141 -14.00 0.42 17.41
C THR A 141 -13.36 -0.98 17.31
N LEU A 142 -12.86 -1.36 16.14
CA LEU A 142 -12.11 -2.62 15.95
C LEU A 142 -10.74 -2.60 16.64
N PHE A 143 -10.26 -1.43 17.06
CA PHE A 143 -8.92 -1.23 17.62
C PHE A 143 -8.95 -0.71 19.06
N ASN A 144 -10.12 -0.38 19.62
CA ASN A 144 -10.24 0.12 20.99
C ASN A 144 -9.88 -0.94 22.06
N GLN A 145 -10.15 -2.20 21.74
CA GLN A 145 -9.80 -3.37 22.55
C GLN A 145 -9.29 -4.47 21.63
N LEU A 146 -8.01 -4.49 21.42
CA LEU A 146 -7.35 -5.52 20.59
C LEU A 146 -7.54 -6.90 21.23
N LYS A 147 -7.66 -7.93 20.40
CA LYS A 147 -7.80 -9.33 20.83
C LYS A 147 -6.43 -9.98 20.93
N GLU A 148 -6.17 -10.66 22.03
CA GLU A 148 -5.00 -11.51 22.16
C GLU A 148 -5.18 -12.82 21.40
N ILE A 149 -4.14 -13.23 20.69
CA ILE A 149 -4.03 -14.52 20.02
C ILE A 149 -2.68 -15.15 20.33
N ASN A 150 -2.61 -16.48 20.33
CA ASN A 150 -1.33 -17.19 20.34
C ASN A 150 -0.88 -17.42 18.88
N PHE A 151 0.31 -16.93 18.54
CA PHE A 151 0.89 -17.07 17.21
C PHE A 151 2.40 -17.27 17.35
N ILE A 152 2.97 -18.24 16.65
CA ILE A 152 4.40 -18.62 16.72
C ILE A 152 4.94 -18.79 18.17
N GLY A 153 4.09 -19.30 19.06
CA GLY A 153 4.46 -19.58 20.47
C GLY A 153 4.38 -18.38 21.41
N GLU A 154 4.02 -17.19 20.94
CA GLU A 154 3.91 -15.95 21.71
C GLU A 154 2.50 -15.33 21.62
N THR A 155 2.19 -14.42 22.54
CA THR A 155 0.95 -13.65 22.50
C THR A 155 1.11 -12.41 21.65
N PHE A 156 0.25 -12.28 20.63
CA PHE A 156 0.16 -11.10 19.79
C PHE A 156 -1.25 -10.50 19.85
N LEU A 157 -1.35 -9.24 19.44
CA LEU A 157 -2.60 -8.52 19.37
C LEU A 157 -3.08 -8.43 17.91
N VAL A 158 -4.40 -8.52 17.72
CA VAL A 158 -5.08 -8.32 16.43
C VAL A 158 -6.31 -7.44 16.61
N PRO A 159 -6.85 -6.81 15.55
CA PRO A 159 -8.14 -6.12 15.62
C PRO A 159 -9.25 -7.01 16.18
N ASN A 160 -10.25 -6.44 16.83
CA ASN A 160 -11.31 -7.18 17.49
C ASN A 160 -12.71 -6.75 17.04
N PRO A 161 -13.52 -7.65 16.42
CA PRO A 161 -13.18 -9.04 16.09
C PRO A 161 -12.29 -9.12 14.82
N PRO A 162 -11.27 -10.00 14.77
CA PRO A 162 -10.36 -10.11 13.65
C PRO A 162 -11.06 -10.58 12.36
N GLU A 163 -12.10 -11.39 12.48
CA GLU A 163 -12.88 -11.85 11.33
C GLU A 163 -13.57 -10.68 10.60
N GLU A 164 -14.06 -9.69 11.34
CA GLU A 164 -14.68 -8.51 10.75
C GLU A 164 -13.64 -7.61 10.07
N TYR A 165 -12.47 -7.43 10.71
CA TYR A 165 -11.35 -6.71 10.11
C TYR A 165 -10.93 -7.35 8.77
N LEU A 166 -10.76 -8.68 8.75
CA LEU A 166 -10.36 -9.40 7.55
C LEU A 166 -11.45 -9.37 6.46
N ARG A 167 -12.73 -9.47 6.87
CA ARG A 167 -13.87 -9.35 5.95
C ARG A 167 -13.93 -7.97 5.29
N ILE A 168 -13.71 -6.91 6.04
CA ILE A 168 -13.67 -5.55 5.49
C ILE A 168 -12.49 -5.38 4.53
N LYS A 169 -11.33 -5.95 4.87
CA LYS A 169 -10.11 -5.80 4.05
C LYS A 169 -10.16 -6.64 2.77
N TYR A 170 -10.50 -7.93 2.89
CA TYR A 170 -10.34 -8.93 1.83
C TYR A 170 -11.66 -9.45 1.26
N GLY A 171 -12.80 -8.99 1.79
CA GLY A 171 -14.12 -9.46 1.35
C GLY A 171 -14.61 -10.71 2.08
N PRO A 172 -15.81 -11.22 1.70
CA PRO A 172 -16.44 -12.34 2.39
C PRO A 172 -15.65 -13.65 2.28
N ASP A 173 -14.87 -13.79 1.21
CA ASP A 173 -14.10 -15.01 0.90
C ASP A 173 -12.68 -15.02 1.48
N TRP A 174 -12.38 -14.14 2.45
CA TRP A 174 -11.03 -13.99 3.03
C TRP A 174 -10.43 -15.29 3.60
N ARG A 175 -11.28 -16.28 3.92
CA ARG A 175 -10.82 -17.60 4.38
C ARG A 175 -10.27 -18.49 3.27
N THR A 176 -10.56 -18.18 2.02
CA THR A 176 -10.04 -18.93 0.87
C THR A 176 -8.63 -18.46 0.55
N PRO A 177 -7.59 -19.32 0.63
CA PRO A 177 -6.24 -18.92 0.26
C PRO A 177 -6.16 -18.53 -1.22
N LYS A 178 -5.66 -17.31 -1.47
CA LYS A 178 -5.46 -16.78 -2.82
C LYS A 178 -4.02 -16.28 -2.92
N ARG A 179 -3.24 -16.86 -3.83
CA ARG A 179 -1.92 -16.34 -4.17
C ARG A 179 -2.02 -15.14 -5.10
N PHE A 180 -2.97 -15.18 -6.01
CA PHE A 180 -3.25 -14.13 -6.99
C PHE A 180 -4.70 -13.68 -6.90
N GLY A 181 -5.02 -12.52 -7.46
CA GLY A 181 -6.38 -11.98 -7.49
C GLY A 181 -6.84 -11.30 -6.19
N TYR A 182 -6.12 -11.43 -5.09
CA TYR A 182 -6.48 -10.76 -3.83
C TYR A 182 -6.52 -9.23 -3.96
N ALA A 183 -5.68 -8.67 -4.80
CA ALA A 183 -5.64 -7.24 -5.06
C ALA A 183 -6.98 -6.72 -5.62
N LYS A 184 -7.63 -7.53 -6.48
CA LYS A 184 -8.98 -7.23 -6.98
C LYS A 184 -10.01 -7.25 -5.86
N ASP A 185 -9.99 -8.28 -5.02
CA ASP A 185 -10.93 -8.37 -3.88
C ASP A 185 -10.79 -7.15 -2.96
N VAL A 186 -9.55 -6.74 -2.65
CA VAL A 186 -9.29 -5.56 -1.82
C VAL A 186 -9.79 -4.29 -2.49
N VAL A 187 -9.50 -4.09 -3.78
CA VAL A 187 -9.89 -2.90 -4.53
C VAL A 187 -11.40 -2.80 -4.71
N ASP A 188 -12.09 -3.93 -4.90
CA ASP A 188 -13.54 -3.98 -5.04
C ASP A 188 -14.27 -3.72 -3.71
N ASN A 189 -13.60 -3.96 -2.56
CA ASN A 189 -14.12 -3.61 -1.23
C ASN A 189 -13.96 -2.13 -0.88
N VAL A 190 -13.20 -1.34 -1.66
CA VAL A 190 -13.11 0.11 -1.40
C VAL A 190 -14.45 0.76 -1.74
N PRO A 191 -15.11 1.44 -0.78
CA PRO A 191 -16.41 2.03 -1.01
C PRO A 191 -16.41 3.01 -2.19
N ALA A 192 -17.43 2.89 -3.06
CA ALA A 192 -17.59 3.76 -4.22
C ALA A 192 -17.81 5.24 -3.85
N GLU A 193 -18.23 5.51 -2.62
CA GLU A 193 -18.51 6.87 -2.10
C GLU A 193 -17.26 7.75 -2.00
N HIS A 194 -16.08 7.15 -1.88
CA HIS A 194 -14.81 7.89 -1.99
C HIS A 194 -14.44 8.23 -3.44
N ILE A 195 -15.19 7.72 -4.41
CA ILE A 195 -15.06 8.13 -5.81
C ILE A 195 -15.74 9.51 -5.93
N SER A 196 -14.95 10.54 -6.08
CA SER A 196 -15.40 11.93 -6.19
C SER A 196 -16.65 12.10 -7.07
N GLY A 197 -17.70 12.73 -6.54
CA GLY A 197 -18.94 12.99 -7.25
C GLY A 197 -18.74 13.84 -8.51
N PHE A 198 -19.81 13.99 -9.33
CA PHE A 198 -19.78 14.75 -10.59
C PHE A 198 -19.20 16.17 -10.43
N LEU A 199 -19.52 16.85 -9.34
CA LEU A 199 -19.01 18.21 -9.04
C LEU A 199 -17.48 18.21 -8.85
N GLU A 200 -16.94 17.22 -8.17
CA GLU A 200 -15.48 17.10 -7.99
C GLU A 200 -14.76 16.74 -9.29
N ARG A 201 -15.37 15.91 -10.15
CA ARG A 201 -14.85 15.62 -11.49
C ARG A 201 -14.79 16.89 -12.34
N THR A 202 -15.84 17.70 -12.29
CA THR A 202 -15.92 18.98 -13.03
C THR A 202 -14.88 19.97 -12.49
N LYS A 203 -14.76 20.12 -11.17
CA LYS A 203 -13.74 20.96 -10.54
C LYS A 203 -12.32 20.52 -10.93
N ARG A 204 -12.04 19.21 -10.97
CA ARG A 204 -10.74 18.66 -11.37
C ARG A 204 -10.42 18.93 -12.85
N SER A 205 -11.41 18.76 -13.72
CA SER A 205 -11.23 19.08 -15.15
C SER A 205 -10.94 20.57 -15.36
N ILE A 206 -11.64 21.44 -14.65
CA ILE A 206 -11.42 22.89 -14.68
C ILE A 206 -10.04 23.23 -14.08
N ALA A 207 -9.68 22.65 -12.96
CA ALA A 207 -8.39 22.85 -12.33
C ALA A 207 -7.24 22.36 -13.22
N GLY A 208 -7.42 21.24 -13.95
CA GLY A 208 -6.43 20.75 -14.91
C GLY A 208 -6.20 21.69 -16.09
N PHE A 209 -7.21 22.52 -16.44
CA PHE A 209 -7.05 23.57 -17.44
C PHE A 209 -6.20 24.74 -16.93
N PHE A 210 -6.41 25.14 -15.66
CA PHE A 210 -5.66 26.25 -15.03
C PHE A 210 -4.29 25.85 -14.48
N TYR A 211 -4.11 24.56 -14.15
CA TYR A 211 -2.86 24.03 -13.59
C TYR A 211 -2.35 22.84 -14.42
N PRO A 212 -1.87 23.05 -15.65
CA PRO A 212 -1.47 21.96 -16.54
C PRO A 212 -0.29 21.13 -15.98
N GLY A 213 0.51 21.70 -15.08
CA GLY A 213 1.58 20.99 -14.36
C GLY A 213 1.11 19.87 -13.43
N ASN A 214 -0.19 19.80 -13.12
CA ASN A 214 -0.79 18.74 -12.29
C ASN A 214 -1.47 17.63 -13.14
N VAL A 215 -1.35 17.69 -14.46
CA VAL A 215 -1.97 16.71 -15.35
C VAL A 215 -0.95 15.63 -15.70
N THR A 216 -1.22 14.42 -15.24
CA THR A 216 -0.51 13.21 -15.66
C THR A 216 -1.27 12.57 -16.82
N ARG A 217 -0.55 11.94 -17.74
CA ARG A 217 -1.15 11.21 -18.86
C ARG A 217 -0.86 9.73 -18.72
N LEU A 218 -1.87 8.89 -18.97
CA LEU A 218 -1.71 7.45 -19.07
C LEU A 218 -2.14 7.00 -20.45
N LYS A 219 -1.23 6.36 -21.18
CA LYS A 219 -1.51 5.71 -22.46
C LYS A 219 -1.79 4.24 -22.21
N VAL A 220 -2.89 3.73 -22.73
CA VAL A 220 -3.25 2.31 -22.67
C VAL A 220 -3.03 1.69 -24.05
N LEU A 221 -2.23 0.64 -24.07
CA LEU A 221 -2.01 -0.21 -25.24
C LEU A 221 -2.63 -1.59 -24.99
N ASP A 222 -2.99 -2.27 -26.07
CA ASP A 222 -3.39 -3.69 -26.03
C ASP A 222 -2.16 -4.63 -26.10
N ASN A 223 -2.42 -5.93 -26.19
CA ASN A 223 -1.36 -6.94 -26.31
C ASN A 223 -0.46 -6.76 -27.55
N ASP A 224 -1.01 -6.20 -28.61
CA ASP A 224 -0.31 -5.98 -29.88
C ASP A 224 0.42 -4.61 -29.93
N GLY A 225 0.34 -3.84 -28.83
CA GLY A 225 0.93 -2.51 -28.72
C GLY A 225 0.10 -1.42 -29.42
N SER A 226 -1.15 -1.73 -29.81
CA SER A 226 -2.05 -0.75 -30.41
C SER A 226 -2.77 0.10 -29.34
N PRO A 227 -3.01 1.40 -29.60
CA PRO A 227 -3.70 2.26 -28.65
C PRO A 227 -5.17 1.87 -28.48
N VAL A 228 -5.62 1.76 -27.23
CA VAL A 228 -7.01 1.40 -26.91
C VAL A 228 -7.86 2.65 -26.74
N ASP A 229 -8.88 2.82 -27.58
CA ASP A 229 -9.90 3.86 -27.44
C ASP A 229 -10.92 3.46 -26.37
N ARG A 230 -11.31 4.43 -25.54
CA ARG A 230 -12.33 4.27 -24.47
C ARG A 230 -12.00 3.21 -23.42
N ALA A 231 -10.74 2.82 -23.25
CA ALA A 231 -10.35 2.05 -22.07
C ALA A 231 -10.76 2.80 -20.79
N ASN A 232 -11.36 2.10 -19.86
CA ASN A 232 -11.73 2.67 -18.58
C ASN A 232 -10.54 2.51 -17.61
N ILE A 233 -10.15 3.62 -16.98
CA ILE A 233 -9.08 3.67 -15.98
C ILE A 233 -9.73 4.14 -14.68
N ARG A 234 -9.85 3.25 -13.71
CA ARG A 234 -10.32 3.60 -12.36
C ARG A 234 -9.11 3.72 -11.44
N ILE A 235 -8.85 4.91 -10.93
CA ILE A 235 -7.87 5.13 -9.86
C ILE A 235 -8.63 5.14 -8.54
N VAL A 236 -8.29 4.22 -7.65
CA VAL A 236 -8.93 4.06 -6.35
C VAL A 236 -8.80 5.35 -5.54
N GLY A 237 -9.91 5.85 -4.98
CA GLY A 237 -9.96 7.11 -4.24
C GLY A 237 -9.90 8.39 -5.09
N LEU A 238 -9.61 8.29 -6.41
CA LEU A 238 -9.51 9.46 -7.30
C LEU A 238 -10.67 9.53 -8.29
N GLY A 239 -11.07 8.44 -8.93
CA GLY A 239 -12.17 8.39 -9.88
C GLY A 239 -11.88 7.56 -11.12
N SER A 240 -12.77 7.68 -12.13
CA SER A 240 -12.67 6.96 -13.39
C SER A 240 -12.44 7.89 -14.56
N PHE A 241 -11.60 7.48 -15.50
CA PHE A 241 -11.17 8.21 -16.68
C PHE A 241 -11.31 7.31 -17.91
N LYS A 242 -11.40 7.90 -19.08
CA LYS A 242 -11.44 7.14 -20.33
C LYS A 242 -10.34 7.63 -21.28
N THR A 243 -9.76 6.69 -22.01
CA THR A 243 -8.81 6.99 -23.07
C THR A 243 -9.53 7.55 -24.32
N ASN A 244 -8.80 8.34 -25.09
CA ASN A 244 -9.19 8.81 -26.42
C ASN A 244 -8.73 7.82 -27.52
N LYS A 245 -8.99 8.15 -28.78
CA LYS A 245 -8.59 7.33 -29.96
C LYS A 245 -7.09 7.05 -30.06
N GLN A 246 -6.24 7.88 -29.45
CA GLN A 246 -4.79 7.68 -29.38
C GLN A 246 -4.37 6.89 -28.13
N GLY A 247 -5.33 6.37 -27.36
CA GLY A 247 -5.08 5.59 -26.15
C GLY A 247 -4.77 6.43 -24.89
N TYR A 248 -4.84 7.77 -24.94
CA TYR A 248 -4.48 8.62 -23.81
C TYR A 248 -5.67 8.99 -22.92
N ALA A 249 -5.50 8.84 -21.62
CA ALA A 249 -6.31 9.48 -20.58
C ALA A 249 -5.53 10.59 -19.89
N LYS A 250 -6.22 11.66 -19.49
CA LYS A 250 -5.67 12.74 -18.66
C LYS A 250 -6.13 12.55 -17.23
N LEU A 251 -5.17 12.43 -16.32
CA LEU A 251 -5.35 12.23 -14.90
C LEU A 251 -4.97 13.53 -14.20
N TYR A 252 -5.86 14.07 -13.38
CA TYR A 252 -5.54 15.23 -12.57
C TYR A 252 -5.17 14.76 -11.15
N LEU A 253 -3.88 14.86 -10.81
CA LEU A 253 -3.35 14.48 -9.51
C LEU A 253 -3.35 15.73 -8.62
N LYS A 254 -4.00 15.65 -7.46
CA LYS A 254 -3.84 16.69 -6.44
C LYS A 254 -2.46 16.53 -5.82
N THR A 255 -1.65 17.59 -5.84
CA THR A 255 -0.33 17.64 -5.18
C THR A 255 -0.39 17.62 -3.64
N LYS A 256 -1.59 17.42 -3.08
CA LYS A 256 -1.83 17.28 -1.63
C LYS A 256 -2.74 16.08 -1.40
N GLY A 257 -2.18 15.01 -1.06
CA GLY A 257 -2.96 13.89 -0.61
C GLY A 257 -2.18 12.62 -0.62
N TYR A 258 -2.12 11.61 -0.61
CA TYR A 258 -1.50 10.33 -0.36
C TYR A 258 -0.01 10.34 -0.70
N SER A 259 0.75 10.64 0.33
CA SER A 259 2.12 10.24 0.57
C SER A 259 3.10 10.28 -0.60
N SER A 260 3.50 11.48 -0.96
CA SER A 260 4.77 11.73 -1.67
C SER A 260 5.99 11.03 -1.03
N SER A 261 5.89 10.61 0.22
CA SER A 261 7.00 10.04 0.98
C SER A 261 7.16 8.53 0.82
N ILE A 262 6.11 7.76 0.54
CA ILE A 262 6.26 6.33 0.21
C ILE A 262 6.96 6.20 -1.15
N ALA A 263 6.57 7.02 -2.12
CA ALA A 263 7.18 7.05 -3.44
C ALA A 263 8.65 7.51 -3.40
N SER A 264 9.02 8.43 -2.51
CA SER A 264 10.42 8.90 -2.37
C SER A 264 11.40 7.81 -1.92
N GLY A 265 10.89 6.71 -1.39
CA GLY A 265 11.68 5.52 -1.07
C GLY A 265 11.94 4.59 -2.25
N ILE A 266 11.11 4.68 -3.30
CA ILE A 266 11.17 3.78 -4.47
C ILE A 266 11.70 4.52 -5.70
N SER A 267 11.55 5.84 -5.74
CA SER A 267 12.09 6.70 -6.80
C SER A 267 12.55 8.03 -6.23
N ASP A 268 13.54 8.66 -6.87
CA ASP A 268 14.00 10.03 -6.54
C ASP A 268 12.93 11.10 -6.87
N GLU A 269 11.78 10.70 -7.41
CA GLU A 269 10.70 11.59 -7.77
C GLU A 269 9.55 11.53 -6.76
N VAL A 270 9.03 12.69 -6.42
CA VAL A 270 7.81 12.82 -5.60
C VAL A 270 6.60 12.43 -6.43
N GLY A 271 5.93 11.34 -6.06
CA GLY A 271 4.73 10.83 -6.73
C GLY A 271 3.74 10.25 -5.75
N ASP A 272 2.51 10.08 -6.20
CA ASP A 272 1.45 9.44 -5.43
C ASP A 272 1.41 7.94 -5.74
N ILE A 273 1.44 7.09 -4.71
CA ILE A 273 1.12 5.67 -4.87
C ILE A 273 -0.39 5.53 -5.01
N CYS A 274 -0.83 4.79 -6.01
CA CYS A 274 -2.25 4.54 -6.26
C CYS A 274 -2.48 3.13 -6.78
N SER A 275 -3.67 2.59 -6.49
CA SER A 275 -4.17 1.40 -7.17
C SER A 275 -4.97 1.81 -8.40
N ILE A 276 -4.72 1.16 -9.52
CA ILE A 276 -5.32 1.46 -10.80
C ILE A 276 -5.99 0.20 -11.37
N VAL A 277 -7.23 0.32 -11.80
CA VAL A 277 -7.89 -0.73 -12.56
C VAL A 277 -7.99 -0.26 -14.01
N VAL A 278 -7.44 -1.04 -14.92
CA VAL A 278 -7.53 -0.81 -16.37
C VAL A 278 -8.46 -1.84 -16.96
N SER A 279 -9.52 -1.40 -17.66
CA SER A 279 -10.46 -2.33 -18.31
C SER A 279 -10.88 -1.87 -19.70
N TYR A 280 -10.93 -2.81 -20.63
CA TYR A 280 -11.42 -2.63 -22.01
C TYR A 280 -11.78 -3.99 -22.64
N GLY A 281 -12.85 -4.04 -23.44
CA GLY A 281 -13.33 -5.33 -23.97
C GLY A 281 -13.56 -6.35 -22.85
N ASN A 282 -12.90 -7.49 -22.96
CA ASN A 282 -12.90 -8.55 -21.93
C ASN A 282 -11.65 -8.50 -21.02
N HIS A 283 -10.78 -7.50 -21.20
CA HIS A 283 -9.58 -7.33 -20.40
C HIS A 283 -9.89 -6.50 -19.16
N GLU A 284 -9.46 -6.98 -17.98
CA GLU A 284 -9.41 -6.21 -16.75
C GLU A 284 -8.17 -6.61 -15.96
N GLU A 285 -7.38 -5.61 -15.56
CA GLU A 285 -6.22 -5.80 -14.71
C GLU A 285 -6.20 -4.78 -13.56
N VAL A 286 -5.88 -5.27 -12.36
CA VAL A 286 -5.65 -4.44 -11.19
C VAL A 286 -4.15 -4.27 -10.99
N LEU A 287 -3.68 -3.05 -11.15
CA LEU A 287 -2.34 -2.61 -10.76
C LEU A 287 -2.44 -2.12 -9.32
N TYR A 288 -2.01 -2.96 -8.38
CA TYR A 288 -2.27 -2.72 -6.96
C TYR A 288 -1.44 -1.56 -6.41
N GLU A 289 -0.22 -1.42 -6.88
CA GLU A 289 0.71 -0.34 -6.51
C GLU A 289 1.37 0.25 -7.74
N GLU A 290 1.08 1.51 -8.02
CA GLU A 290 1.70 2.29 -9.09
C GLU A 290 2.07 3.68 -8.58
N ILE A 291 3.17 4.22 -9.08
CA ILE A 291 3.61 5.58 -8.76
C ILE A 291 3.25 6.51 -9.91
N LEU A 292 2.36 7.47 -9.64
CA LEU A 292 2.03 8.53 -10.56
C LEU A 292 2.61 9.87 -10.09
N THR A 293 3.46 10.47 -10.90
CA THR A 293 4.04 11.79 -10.66
C THR A 293 3.31 12.84 -11.51
N PRO A 294 2.94 14.00 -10.96
CA PRO A 294 2.37 15.10 -11.74
C PRO A 294 3.25 15.50 -12.92
N ASN A 295 2.61 15.95 -14.01
CA ASN A 295 3.27 16.40 -15.24
C ASN A 295 4.16 15.34 -15.91
N ARG A 296 3.80 14.07 -15.78
CA ARG A 296 4.47 12.94 -16.44
C ARG A 296 3.50 12.19 -17.35
N SER A 297 4.08 11.41 -18.23
CA SER A 297 3.34 10.50 -19.10
C SER A 297 3.78 9.07 -18.85
N TYR A 298 2.81 8.17 -18.80
CA TYR A 298 3.01 6.75 -18.55
C TYR A 298 2.38 5.91 -19.66
N VAL A 299 2.88 4.70 -19.82
CA VAL A 299 2.29 3.68 -20.70
C VAL A 299 1.94 2.46 -19.84
N TYR A 300 0.74 1.99 -20.04
CA TYR A 300 0.28 0.67 -19.63
C TYR A 300 0.20 -0.22 -20.86
N GLN A 301 0.75 -1.42 -20.76
CA GLN A 301 0.55 -2.51 -21.69
C GLN A 301 0.38 -3.81 -20.90
N PRO A 302 -0.63 -4.64 -21.21
CA PRO A 302 -0.79 -5.93 -20.58
C PRO A 302 0.40 -6.84 -20.91
N ASP A 303 0.67 -7.77 -20.01
CA ASP A 303 1.66 -8.83 -20.22
C ASP A 303 0.92 -10.17 -20.27
N PRO A 304 0.84 -10.83 -21.45
CA PRO A 304 0.18 -12.13 -21.54
C PRO A 304 0.81 -13.23 -20.68
N ALA A 305 2.09 -13.07 -20.31
CA ALA A 305 2.81 -14.02 -19.47
C ALA A 305 2.54 -13.83 -17.98
N GLN A 306 2.09 -12.64 -17.56
CA GLN A 306 1.80 -12.31 -16.17
C GLN A 306 0.56 -11.41 -16.09
N THR A 307 -0.61 -12.02 -15.92
CA THR A 307 -1.90 -11.31 -15.93
C THR A 307 -2.37 -10.81 -14.57
N GLU A 308 -1.71 -11.20 -13.48
CA GLU A 308 -2.12 -10.86 -12.11
C GLU A 308 -0.92 -10.53 -11.21
N GLY A 309 -1.17 -9.68 -10.22
CA GLY A 309 -0.19 -9.35 -9.17
C GLY A 309 0.97 -8.48 -9.64
N ARG A 310 0.83 -7.80 -10.77
CA ARG A 310 1.85 -6.86 -11.24
C ARG A 310 1.76 -5.54 -10.47
N ILE A 311 2.92 -5.04 -10.05
CA ILE A 311 3.09 -3.76 -9.38
C ILE A 311 4.20 -2.96 -10.08
N PHE A 312 4.15 -1.65 -10.02
CA PHE A 312 5.13 -0.73 -10.63
C PHE A 312 5.44 -1.04 -12.10
N VAL A 313 4.40 -1.36 -12.87
CA VAL A 313 4.52 -1.79 -14.29
C VAL A 313 4.42 -0.64 -15.27
N LEU A 314 3.93 0.52 -14.85
CA LEU A 314 3.79 1.67 -15.72
C LEU A 314 5.16 2.18 -16.17
N SER A 315 5.41 2.13 -17.47
CA SER A 315 6.63 2.70 -18.04
C SER A 315 6.46 4.21 -18.25
N LYS A 316 7.49 4.99 -17.90
CA LYS A 316 7.53 6.43 -18.19
C LYS A 316 7.73 6.65 -19.69
N LEU A 317 6.96 7.56 -20.25
CA LEU A 317 7.22 8.12 -21.57
C LEU A 317 8.06 9.37 -21.42
N ASP A 318 9.28 9.35 -21.93
CA ASP A 318 10.03 10.57 -22.19
C ASP A 318 9.31 11.32 -23.32
N LEU A 319 8.68 12.43 -22.97
CA LEU A 319 8.13 13.33 -24.00
C LEU A 319 9.31 14.06 -24.63
N PRO A 320 9.37 14.12 -25.96
CA PRO A 320 10.38 14.89 -26.66
C PRO A 320 10.28 16.38 -26.35
#